data_0e5187fd4e6e707e22fbcca3be6bf12f
#
_entry.id   0e5187fd4e6e707e22fbcca3be6bf12f
#
_cell.length_a   1.000
_cell.length_b   1.000
_cell.length_c   1.000
_cell.angle_alpha   90.00
_cell.angle_beta   90.00
_cell.angle_gamma   90.00
#
_symmetry.space_group_name_H-M   'P 1'
#
loop_
_entity.id
_entity.type
_entity.pdbx_description
1 polymer ?
#
loop_
_entity_poly.entity_id
_entity_poly.type
_entity_poly.pdbx_seq_one_letter_code
_entity_poly.pdbx_strand_id
1 'polypeptide(L)'
;MKDRLTYIFIVLCMLLFFIFTINKMKEYYDNRASMVTVDTFIPEVFSYNKSERILTFNIQNLSKDEVTMRIKIKPYISAEVYDIKPDTTLGDIKTELLNSVLPQTIKYTISYITESNGKVIREEERTATIKEF
;
A
#
# COMPACT_ATOMS: atom_id res chain seq x y z
N MET A 1 9.31 45.83 37.21
CA MET A 1 8.82 45.68 35.84
C MET A 1 9.64 44.79 34.97
N LYS A 2 10.94 44.77 35.08
CA LYS A 2 11.78 43.84 34.31
C LYS A 2 11.48 42.36 34.60
N ASP A 3 11.15 42.00 35.82
CA ASP A 3 10.88 40.64 36.25
C ASP A 3 9.58 40.08 35.65
N ARG A 4 8.56 40.91 35.46
CA ARG A 4 7.29 40.51 34.84
C ARG A 4 7.46 40.22 33.34
N LEU A 5 8.22 41.02 32.63
CA LEU A 5 8.52 40.83 31.22
C LEU A 5 9.34 39.59 31.00
N THR A 6 10.32 39.34 31.83
CA THR A 6 11.15 38.13 31.78
C THR A 6 10.31 36.88 32.07
N TYR A 7 9.40 36.95 33.04
CA TYR A 7 8.50 35.84 33.36
C TYR A 7 7.54 35.53 32.21
N ILE A 8 6.95 36.51 31.59
CA ILE A 8 6.06 36.38 30.43
C ILE A 8 6.85 35.75 29.24
N PHE A 9 8.08 36.18 29.02
CA PHE A 9 8.93 35.64 27.97
C PHE A 9 9.27 34.15 28.20
N ILE A 10 9.58 33.79 29.43
CA ILE A 10 9.85 32.37 29.81
C ILE A 10 8.60 31.52 29.59
N VAL A 11 7.42 31.99 30.01
CA VAL A 11 6.17 31.26 29.81
C VAL A 11 5.85 31.11 28.33
N LEU A 12 6.05 32.13 27.52
CA LEU A 12 5.88 32.06 26.07
C LEU A 12 6.83 31.03 25.41
N CYS A 13 8.11 31.00 25.82
CA CYS A 13 9.08 30.03 25.34
C CYS A 13 8.69 28.60 25.71
N MET A 14 8.18 28.39 26.92
CA MET A 14 7.70 27.07 27.37
C MET A 14 6.48 26.60 26.57
N LEU A 15 5.53 27.49 26.28
CA LEU A 15 4.36 27.18 25.46
C LEU A 15 4.76 26.82 24.03
N LEU A 16 5.65 27.56 23.41
CA LEU A 16 6.17 27.28 22.08
C LEU A 16 6.91 25.93 22.03
N PHE A 17 7.73 25.64 23.03
CA PHE A 17 8.42 24.36 23.16
C PHE A 17 7.44 23.21 23.31
N PHE A 18 6.39 23.39 24.11
CA PHE A 18 5.34 22.38 24.32
C PHE A 18 4.58 22.07 23.04
N ILE A 19 4.17 23.11 22.29
CA ILE A 19 3.51 22.96 20.98
C ILE A 19 4.42 22.22 19.99
N PHE A 20 5.69 22.58 19.93
CA PHE A 20 6.67 21.94 19.08
C PHE A 20 6.85 20.46 19.41
N THR A 21 6.89 20.11 20.69
CA THR A 21 6.99 18.73 21.17
C THR A 21 5.77 17.92 20.79
N ILE A 22 4.56 18.48 20.96
CA ILE A 22 3.31 17.81 20.56
C ILE A 22 3.27 17.56 19.06
N ASN A 23 3.65 18.53 18.24
CA ASN A 23 3.68 18.39 16.78
C ASN A 23 4.69 17.28 16.35
N LYS A 24 5.84 17.22 16.98
CA LYS A 24 6.82 16.14 16.71
C LYS A 24 6.33 14.77 17.14
N MET A 25 5.67 14.66 18.28
CA MET A 25 5.05 13.41 18.71
C MET A 25 3.96 12.95 17.75
N LYS A 26 3.12 13.85 17.29
CA LYS A 26 2.08 13.56 16.32
C LYS A 26 2.68 13.04 14.99
N GLU A 27 3.70 13.71 14.48
CA GLU A 27 4.42 13.28 13.30
C GLU A 27 5.05 11.89 13.48
N TYR A 28 5.66 11.63 14.63
CA TYR A 28 6.21 10.33 14.98
C TYR A 28 5.15 9.22 14.98
N TYR A 29 3.98 9.47 15.59
CA TYR A 29 2.86 8.53 15.61
C TYR A 29 2.30 8.30 14.21
N ASP A 30 2.15 9.32 13.39
CA ASP A 30 1.69 9.22 12.02
C ASP A 30 2.67 8.38 11.18
N ASN A 31 3.98 8.60 11.34
CA ASN A 31 5.00 7.80 10.68
C ASN A 31 5.01 6.35 11.16
N ARG A 32 4.78 6.11 12.45
CA ARG A 32 4.71 4.77 13.01
C ARG A 32 3.46 4.02 12.53
N ALA A 33 2.33 4.70 12.38
CA ALA A 33 1.13 4.14 11.78
C ALA A 33 1.35 3.76 10.31
N SER A 34 2.15 4.53 9.57
CA SER A 34 2.55 4.20 8.20
C SER A 34 3.61 3.09 8.10
N MET A 35 4.26 2.73 9.22
CA MET A 35 5.18 1.60 9.33
C MET A 35 4.47 0.27 9.65
N VAL A 36 3.15 0.19 9.54
CA VAL A 36 2.43 -1.08 9.65
C VAL A 36 3.04 -2.07 8.65
N THR A 37 3.53 -3.18 9.18
CA THR A 37 4.17 -4.21 8.36
C THR A 37 3.11 -4.88 7.51
N VAL A 38 3.01 -4.46 6.27
CA VAL A 38 2.15 -5.09 5.28
C VAL A 38 2.96 -6.20 4.62
N ASP A 39 2.46 -7.41 4.69
CA ASP A 39 3.09 -8.56 4.05
C ASP A 39 2.03 -9.33 3.26
N THR A 40 2.27 -9.47 1.98
CA THR A 40 1.40 -10.19 1.05
C THR A 40 2.22 -11.12 0.18
N PHE A 41 1.65 -12.29 -0.11
CA PHE A 41 2.24 -13.27 -1.00
C PHE A 41 1.41 -13.38 -2.27
N ILE A 42 2.06 -13.23 -3.40
CA ILE A 42 1.48 -13.47 -4.73
C ILE A 42 2.39 -14.48 -5.43
N PRO A 43 1.86 -15.60 -5.95
CA PRO A 43 2.68 -16.57 -6.69
C PRO A 43 3.42 -15.92 -7.84
N GLU A 44 4.62 -16.40 -8.12
CA GLU A 44 5.46 -15.91 -9.22
C GLU A 44 4.95 -16.35 -10.60
N VAL A 45 4.01 -17.27 -10.64
CA VAL A 45 3.42 -17.78 -11.88
C VAL A 45 1.94 -17.45 -11.93
N PHE A 46 1.54 -16.72 -12.97
CA PHE A 46 0.15 -16.41 -13.25
C PHE A 46 -0.37 -17.32 -14.38
N SER A 47 -1.61 -17.77 -14.25
CA SER A 47 -2.27 -18.57 -15.29
C SER A 47 -3.00 -17.67 -16.28
N TYR A 48 -2.82 -17.90 -17.56
CA TYR A 48 -3.46 -17.12 -18.62
C TYR A 48 -4.26 -18.02 -19.54
N ASN A 49 -5.54 -17.76 -19.66
CA ASN A 49 -6.42 -18.40 -20.63
C ASN A 49 -6.51 -17.54 -21.90
N LYS A 50 -5.83 -17.97 -22.95
CA LYS A 50 -5.72 -17.22 -24.20
C LYS A 50 -7.07 -17.10 -24.93
N SER A 51 -7.92 -18.10 -24.86
CA SER A 51 -9.23 -18.07 -25.53
C SER A 51 -10.19 -17.08 -24.88
N GLU A 52 -10.16 -16.98 -23.56
CA GLU A 52 -11.01 -16.07 -22.80
C GLU A 52 -10.34 -14.73 -22.48
N ARG A 53 -9.03 -14.61 -22.69
CA ARG A 53 -8.19 -13.44 -22.35
C ARG A 53 -8.20 -13.13 -20.85
N ILE A 54 -8.29 -14.15 -20.03
CA ILE A 54 -8.36 -14.00 -18.58
C ILE A 54 -7.04 -14.41 -17.95
N LEU A 55 -6.48 -13.49 -17.17
CA LEU A 55 -5.34 -13.73 -16.30
C LEU A 55 -5.86 -14.10 -14.91
N THR A 56 -5.40 -15.21 -14.36
CA THR A 56 -5.80 -15.71 -13.03
C THR A 56 -4.62 -15.79 -12.10
N PHE A 57 -4.78 -15.23 -10.90
CA PHE A 57 -3.79 -15.30 -9.82
C PHE A 57 -4.49 -15.21 -8.46
N ASN A 58 -3.75 -15.45 -7.38
CA ASN A 58 -4.27 -15.29 -6.03
C ASN A 58 -3.34 -14.39 -5.20
N ILE A 59 -3.90 -13.83 -4.14
CA ILE A 59 -3.17 -12.96 -3.21
C ILE A 59 -3.44 -13.44 -1.80
N GLN A 60 -2.39 -13.70 -1.04
CA GLN A 60 -2.48 -14.06 0.37
C GLN A 60 -2.04 -12.89 1.23
N ASN A 61 -2.86 -12.49 2.19
CA ASN A 61 -2.49 -11.51 3.20
C ASN A 61 -1.87 -12.23 4.39
N LEU A 62 -0.56 -12.05 4.57
CA LEU A 62 0.21 -12.61 5.68
C LEU A 62 0.25 -11.65 6.89
N SER A 63 -0.32 -10.47 6.76
CA SER A 63 -0.36 -9.46 7.80
C SER A 63 -1.43 -9.77 8.85
N LYS A 64 -1.31 -9.16 10.02
CA LYS A 64 -2.31 -9.27 11.09
C LYS A 64 -3.53 -8.38 10.86
N ASP A 65 -3.42 -7.38 9.98
CA ASP A 65 -4.44 -6.39 9.70
C ASP A 65 -4.97 -6.53 8.28
N GLU A 66 -6.16 -5.96 8.03
CA GLU A 66 -6.71 -5.86 6.70
C GLU A 66 -5.84 -4.99 5.80
N VAL A 67 -5.58 -5.44 4.59
CA VAL A 67 -4.74 -4.77 3.62
C VAL A 67 -5.56 -4.33 2.43
N THR A 68 -5.52 -3.04 2.13
CA THR A 68 -6.03 -2.49 0.87
C THR A 68 -4.86 -2.31 -0.09
N MET A 69 -4.95 -2.93 -1.25
CA MET A 69 -3.88 -2.87 -2.23
C MET A 69 -4.42 -2.57 -3.63
N ARG A 70 -3.65 -1.82 -4.38
CA ARG A 70 -3.89 -1.55 -5.80
C ARG A 70 -2.86 -2.29 -6.63
N ILE A 71 -3.31 -3.08 -7.59
CA ILE A 71 -2.44 -3.80 -8.52
C ILE A 71 -2.57 -3.18 -9.89
N LYS A 72 -1.43 -2.84 -10.49
CA LYS A 72 -1.35 -2.24 -11.81
C LYS A 72 -0.38 -3.04 -12.68
N ILE A 73 -0.90 -3.56 -13.78
CA ILE A 73 -0.11 -4.32 -14.75
C ILE A 73 -0.15 -3.56 -16.08
N LYS A 74 0.81 -2.68 -16.30
CA LYS A 74 0.90 -1.92 -17.56
C LYS A 74 1.55 -2.76 -18.66
N PRO A 75 1.10 -2.61 -19.90
CA PRO A 75 -0.07 -1.88 -20.43
C PRO A 75 -1.37 -2.71 -20.44
N TYR A 76 -1.38 -3.87 -19.82
CA TYR A 76 -2.39 -4.91 -20.01
C TYR A 76 -3.66 -4.73 -19.18
N ILE A 77 -3.52 -4.19 -17.97
CA ILE A 77 -4.63 -4.09 -17.01
C ILE A 77 -4.65 -2.69 -16.41
N SER A 78 -5.84 -2.10 -16.31
CA SER A 78 -6.05 -0.90 -15.49
C SER A 78 -5.88 -1.23 -14.01
N ALA A 79 -5.55 -0.24 -13.20
CA ALA A 79 -5.35 -0.44 -11.77
C ALA A 79 -6.64 -0.93 -11.10
N GLU A 80 -6.56 -2.05 -10.39
CA GLU A 80 -7.66 -2.62 -9.61
C GLU A 80 -7.32 -2.57 -8.13
N VAL A 81 -8.33 -2.37 -7.28
CA VAL A 81 -8.20 -2.26 -5.83
C VAL A 81 -8.82 -3.49 -5.17
N TYR A 82 -8.09 -4.08 -4.25
CA TYR A 82 -8.51 -5.25 -3.49
C TYR A 82 -8.38 -5.00 -1.99
N ASP A 83 -9.42 -5.38 -1.23
CA ASP A 83 -9.40 -5.40 0.23
C ASP A 83 -9.28 -6.85 0.70
N ILE A 84 -8.23 -7.16 1.44
CA ILE A 84 -7.94 -8.52 1.86
C ILE A 84 -7.86 -8.58 3.38
N LYS A 85 -8.72 -9.39 4.00
CA LYS A 85 -8.75 -9.61 5.44
C LYS A 85 -7.48 -10.31 5.92
N PRO A 86 -7.10 -10.14 7.20
CA PRO A 86 -5.91 -10.79 7.75
C PRO A 86 -6.00 -12.32 7.64
N ASP A 87 -4.86 -12.94 7.40
CA ASP A 87 -4.70 -14.40 7.30
C ASP A 87 -5.64 -15.09 6.29
N THR A 88 -6.12 -14.34 5.30
CA THR A 88 -6.98 -14.88 4.24
C THR A 88 -6.29 -14.84 2.89
N THR A 89 -6.76 -15.71 2.00
CA THR A 89 -6.34 -15.72 0.61
C THR A 89 -7.50 -15.26 -0.26
N LEU A 90 -7.28 -14.21 -1.04
CA LEU A 90 -8.19 -13.82 -2.11
C LEU A 90 -7.84 -14.67 -3.32
N GLY A 91 -8.62 -15.74 -3.54
CA GLY A 91 -8.39 -16.71 -4.60
C GLY A 91 -9.06 -16.31 -5.90
N ASP A 92 -8.56 -16.88 -6.99
CA ASP A 92 -9.16 -16.81 -8.32
C ASP A 92 -9.48 -15.38 -8.78
N ILE A 93 -8.52 -14.47 -8.62
CA ILE A 93 -8.65 -13.14 -9.20
C ILE A 93 -8.58 -13.29 -10.71
N LYS A 94 -9.69 -13.02 -11.37
CA LYS A 94 -9.82 -13.12 -12.82
C LYS A 94 -9.85 -11.73 -13.42
N THR A 95 -8.87 -11.42 -14.24
CA THR A 95 -8.78 -10.11 -14.88
C THR A 95 -8.75 -10.27 -16.40
N GLU A 96 -9.66 -9.60 -17.06
CA GLU A 96 -9.70 -9.56 -18.52
C GLU A 96 -8.64 -8.61 -19.05
N LEU A 97 -7.87 -9.07 -20.03
CA LEU A 97 -6.80 -8.31 -20.62
C LEU A 97 -7.23 -7.54 -21.86
N LEU A 98 -6.68 -6.34 -22.02
CA LEU A 98 -6.90 -5.50 -23.18
C LEU A 98 -6.24 -6.06 -24.44
N ASN A 99 -5.12 -6.76 -24.29
CA ASN A 99 -4.36 -7.36 -25.39
C ASN A 99 -4.36 -8.89 -25.30
N SER A 100 -4.46 -9.55 -26.45
CA SER A 100 -4.45 -11.00 -26.53
C SER A 100 -3.07 -11.65 -26.47
N VAL A 101 -2.01 -10.86 -26.62
CA VAL A 101 -0.62 -11.35 -26.59
C VAL A 101 0.08 -10.81 -25.37
N LEU A 102 0.50 -11.74 -24.49
CA LEU A 102 1.30 -11.43 -23.32
C LEU A 102 2.76 -11.87 -23.51
N PRO A 103 3.72 -11.11 -23.00
CA PRO A 103 5.08 -11.60 -22.90
C PRO A 103 5.16 -12.78 -21.91
N GLN A 104 6.22 -13.55 -21.98
CA GLN A 104 6.44 -14.66 -21.07
C GLN A 104 6.58 -14.22 -19.62
N THR A 105 7.08 -13.01 -19.40
CA THR A 105 7.27 -12.42 -18.07
C THR A 105 6.70 -11.03 -18.05
N ILE A 106 5.93 -10.69 -17.02
CA ILE A 106 5.34 -9.38 -16.84
C ILE A 106 5.85 -8.73 -15.55
N LYS A 107 5.92 -7.40 -15.57
CA LYS A 107 6.19 -6.59 -14.38
C LYS A 107 4.89 -5.94 -13.93
N TYR A 108 4.63 -5.97 -12.64
CA TYR A 108 3.46 -5.33 -12.07
C TYR A 108 3.83 -4.55 -10.82
N THR A 109 3.06 -3.52 -10.55
CA THR A 109 3.25 -2.65 -9.39
C THR A 109 2.14 -2.88 -8.39
N ILE A 110 2.52 -3.05 -7.12
CA ILE A 110 1.61 -3.16 -5.99
C ILE A 110 1.73 -1.90 -5.16
N SER A 111 0.61 -1.23 -4.94
CA SER A 111 0.53 -0.07 -4.05
C SER A 111 -0.34 -0.40 -2.86
N TYR A 112 0.19 -0.25 -1.65
CA TYR A 112 -0.58 -0.42 -0.41
C TYR A 112 -1.18 0.93 -0.03
N ILE A 113 -2.47 0.94 0.25
CA ILE A 113 -3.26 2.16 0.43
C ILE A 113 -3.86 2.18 1.84
N THR A 114 -3.86 3.35 2.48
CA THR A 114 -4.60 3.55 3.74
C THR A 114 -6.08 3.77 3.44
N GLU A 115 -6.97 3.12 4.20
CA GLU A 115 -8.42 3.28 4.04
C GLU A 115 -8.89 4.72 4.25
N SER A 116 -8.28 5.43 5.20
CA SER A 116 -8.74 6.76 5.60
C SER A 116 -8.54 7.85 4.54
N ASN A 117 -7.47 7.79 3.76
CA ASN A 117 -7.09 8.89 2.85
C ASN A 117 -6.85 8.45 1.40
N GLY A 118 -6.91 7.17 1.09
CA GLY A 118 -6.49 6.66 -0.21
C GLY A 118 -5.01 6.91 -0.52
N LYS A 119 -4.22 7.24 0.52
CA LYS A 119 -2.80 7.55 0.38
C LYS A 119 -1.97 6.28 0.26
N VAL A 120 -1.07 6.26 -0.71
CA VAL A 120 -0.14 5.14 -0.89
C VAL A 120 0.89 5.15 0.24
N ILE A 121 0.95 4.06 1.02
CA ILE A 121 1.93 3.87 2.10
C ILE A 121 3.24 3.33 1.55
N ARG A 122 3.15 2.34 0.67
CA ARG A 122 4.30 1.65 0.09
C ARG A 122 3.97 1.17 -1.31
N GLU A 123 4.95 1.22 -2.18
CA GLU A 123 4.84 0.75 -3.56
C GLU A 123 5.97 -0.24 -3.86
N GLU A 124 5.64 -1.37 -4.47
CA GLU A 124 6.58 -2.41 -4.84
C GLU A 124 6.39 -2.81 -6.29
N GLU A 125 7.50 -3.07 -6.98
CA GLU A 125 7.48 -3.70 -8.30
C GLU A 125 7.83 -5.17 -8.16
N ARG A 126 7.02 -6.02 -8.76
CA ARG A 126 7.23 -7.48 -8.81
C ARG A 126 7.17 -7.99 -10.23
N THR A 127 7.68 -9.19 -10.42
CA THR A 127 7.73 -9.85 -11.72
C THR A 127 6.99 -11.18 -11.61
N ALA A 128 6.23 -11.52 -12.65
CA ALA A 128 5.54 -12.81 -12.73
C ALA A 128 5.76 -13.47 -14.09
N THR A 129 5.85 -14.78 -14.09
CA THR A 129 5.92 -15.59 -15.29
C THR A 129 4.50 -15.98 -15.70
N ILE A 130 4.22 -15.90 -16.99
CA ILE A 130 2.90 -16.23 -17.54
C ILE A 130 2.91 -17.66 -18.05
N LYS A 131 1.99 -18.47 -17.54
CA LYS A 131 1.74 -19.82 -18.03
C LYS A 131 0.43 -19.85 -18.81
N GLU A 132 0.52 -20.08 -20.11
CA GLU A 132 -0.65 -20.18 -20.97
C GLU A 132 -1.31 -21.56 -20.89
N PHE A 133 -2.61 -21.56 -20.98
CA PHE A 133 -3.44 -22.75 -21.09
C PHE A 133 -4.16 -22.80 -22.41
#